data_3057e6781ea017d67e9cdfc1af63ae6e
#
_entry.id   3057e6781ea017d67e9cdfc1af63ae6e
#
_cell.length_a   1.000
_cell.length_b   1.000
_cell.length_c   1.000
_cell.angle_alpha   90.00
_cell.angle_beta   90.00
_cell.angle_gamma   90.00
#
_symmetry.space_group_name_H-M   'P 1'
#
loop_
_entity.id
_entity.type
_entity.pdbx_description
1 polymer ?
#
loop_
_entity_poly.entity_id
_entity_poly.type
_entity_poly.pdbx_seq_one_letter_code
_entity_poly.pdbx_strand_id
1 'polypeptide(L)'
;MMRRLMGPNASTAGRGPRRRAAALAAACVLVLGPAPGAQATERKALGGDAAERAYRDLLDHGAGAKVMTAAHRGQWRQAPENSLRAIRLAFAQGAEIVEVDVRLTRDGVPVLLHDATVGRTTDGTGRVADLTYAEVRALRLREGLGGRQAAVTGQRIPTLAEAMRVARTRGLVNLDKGWEARDAIWRVLEETGTVRNGLFKSRAPVSEVRSFLAGHPGALYAHVVDDTNAASVEEFGDAPPLVYEVLFATVEDAVADAAFLRRLRSAGRIWMNSMADGLAARHTDEASLIDPARGWATLIGTYGASVLQTDNAEALETYLATGAAGTVPPGAVRVQGEGFAPGGEGISYHDTDTGNRGDGPGRPGEDVDVCDQDGAVAVCRMRGSEWLTYEVSVPRSGRYAVAARVASPYAPAGTYRLAFDGGVPGVPVAVRNTTGHSAFALQPSGVMRWLDRGPHTLRLSLDANAYQNWNLDYLQLEPVTG
;
A
#
# COMPACT_ATOMS: atom_id res chain seq x y z
N MET A 1 49.52 -48.43 -46.81
CA MET A 1 50.25 -48.32 -48.11
C MET A 1 50.38 -46.78 -48.31
N MET A 2 51.52 -46.23 -47.99
CA MET A 2 52.55 -45.66 -48.91
C MET A 2 51.99 -44.63 -49.86
N ARG A 3 52.49 -43.42 -49.97
CA ARG A 3 53.78 -42.70 -49.86
C ARG A 3 53.49 -41.30 -50.35
N ARG A 4 53.99 -40.20 -49.62
CA ARG A 4 55.13 -39.37 -50.02
C ARG A 4 54.96 -38.75 -51.43
N LEU A 5 55.27 -37.52 -51.73
CA LEU A 5 56.41 -36.65 -51.45
C LEU A 5 56.21 -35.25 -52.01
N MET A 6 56.79 -34.31 -51.28
CA MET A 6 57.66 -33.20 -51.69
C MET A 6 57.13 -32.01 -52.52
N GLY A 7 57.43 -30.85 -52.02
CA GLY A 7 57.54 -29.53 -52.65
C GLY A 7 58.78 -29.46 -53.63
N PRO A 8 59.36 -28.28 -53.95
CA PRO A 8 59.34 -26.97 -53.36
C PRO A 8 59.32 -25.78 -54.37
N ASN A 9 59.57 -24.58 -53.82
CA ASN A 9 60.20 -23.37 -54.43
C ASN A 9 59.31 -22.46 -55.29
N ALA A 10 59.32 -21.23 -55.14
CA ALA A 10 60.11 -20.09 -54.72
C ALA A 10 59.63 -18.83 -55.50
N SER A 11 59.62 -17.74 -54.77
CA SER A 11 59.93 -16.37 -55.20
C SER A 11 59.16 -15.71 -56.36
N THR A 12 58.47 -14.64 -56.08
CA THR A 12 58.98 -13.30 -56.46
C THR A 12 58.08 -12.17 -55.85
N ALA A 13 58.74 -11.09 -55.50
CA ALA A 13 58.20 -9.90 -54.87
C ALA A 13 57.33 -9.09 -55.82
N GLY A 14 56.22 -8.55 -55.26
CA GLY A 14 55.42 -7.52 -55.89
C GLY A 14 54.93 -6.53 -54.81
N ARG A 15 55.55 -5.35 -54.76
CA ARG A 15 55.07 -4.24 -53.90
C ARG A 15 53.81 -3.62 -54.51
N GLY A 16 52.72 -3.54 -53.72
CA GLY A 16 51.50 -2.80 -54.03
C GLY A 16 50.87 -2.19 -52.72
N PRO A 17 50.15 -1.11 -52.79
CA PRO A 17 50.17 -0.08 -51.76
C PRO A 17 49.28 -0.40 -50.54
N ARG A 18 49.73 0.07 -49.38
CA ARG A 18 49.06 0.05 -48.07
C ARG A 18 47.71 0.78 -48.13
N ARG A 19 46.61 0.04 -48.11
CA ARG A 19 45.30 0.59 -47.73
C ARG A 19 45.18 0.57 -46.21
N ARG A 20 45.06 1.76 -45.62
CA ARG A 20 44.73 1.95 -44.19
C ARG A 20 43.34 1.41 -43.98
N ALA A 21 43.17 0.35 -43.17
CA ALA A 21 41.89 -0.05 -42.61
C ALA A 21 41.55 0.93 -41.48
N ALA A 22 40.50 1.72 -41.68
CA ALA A 22 39.89 2.51 -40.63
C ALA A 22 39.04 1.54 -39.80
N ALA A 23 39.42 1.32 -38.54
CA ALA A 23 38.62 0.63 -37.56
C ALA A 23 37.47 1.57 -37.18
N LEU A 24 36.23 1.28 -37.56
CA LEU A 24 35.05 1.88 -36.99
C LEU A 24 34.89 1.31 -35.56
N ALA A 25 35.22 2.11 -34.55
CA ALA A 25 34.81 1.90 -33.19
C ALA A 25 33.31 2.23 -33.11
N ALA A 26 32.46 1.22 -33.01
CA ALA A 26 31.07 1.39 -32.65
C ALA A 26 30.99 1.82 -31.18
N ALA A 27 30.82 3.11 -30.95
CA ALA A 27 30.49 3.62 -29.63
C ALA A 27 29.04 3.23 -29.32
N CYS A 28 28.85 2.18 -28.47
CA CYS A 28 27.58 1.97 -27.79
C CYS A 28 27.36 3.16 -26.85
N VAL A 29 26.55 4.10 -27.28
CA VAL A 29 25.99 5.11 -26.38
C VAL A 29 24.95 4.39 -25.53
N LEU A 30 25.31 3.99 -24.31
CA LEU A 30 24.35 3.70 -23.27
C LEU A 30 23.58 5.00 -22.98
N VAL A 31 22.37 5.10 -23.47
CA VAL A 31 21.41 6.12 -23.00
C VAL A 31 21.01 5.68 -21.60
N LEU A 32 21.76 6.13 -20.60
CA LEU A 32 21.29 6.14 -19.22
C LEU A 32 20.12 7.12 -19.19
N GLY A 33 18.90 6.58 -19.07
CA GLY A 33 17.74 7.38 -18.72
C GLY A 33 18.01 8.14 -17.41
N PRO A 34 17.41 9.31 -17.20
CA PRO A 34 17.65 10.10 -16.01
C PRO A 34 17.32 9.28 -14.76
N ALA A 35 18.20 9.32 -13.77
CA ALA A 35 18.01 8.66 -12.49
C ALA A 35 16.69 9.15 -11.83
N PRO A 36 15.93 8.28 -11.12
CA PRO A 36 14.66 8.64 -10.49
C PRO A 36 14.67 9.91 -9.64
N GLY A 37 15.82 10.26 -9.06
CA GLY A 37 16.01 11.48 -8.27
C GLY A 37 15.97 12.79 -9.07
N ALA A 38 16.25 12.76 -10.39
CA ALA A 38 16.21 13.95 -11.24
C ALA A 38 14.76 14.40 -11.53
N GLN A 39 13.81 13.47 -11.56
CA GLN A 39 12.40 13.78 -11.80
C GLN A 39 11.72 14.50 -10.62
N ALA A 40 12.18 14.24 -9.38
CA ALA A 40 11.65 14.92 -8.19
C ALA A 40 12.06 16.40 -8.09
N THR A 41 13.20 16.77 -8.68
CA THR A 41 13.69 18.17 -8.67
C THR A 41 13.08 19.01 -9.80
N GLU A 42 12.78 18.43 -10.96
CA GLU A 42 12.12 19.14 -12.06
C GLU A 42 10.64 19.47 -11.76
N ARG A 43 9.98 18.66 -10.92
CA ARG A 43 8.56 18.86 -10.53
C ARG A 43 8.31 20.18 -9.78
N LYS A 44 9.29 20.71 -9.09
CA LYS A 44 9.16 21.99 -8.36
C LYS A 44 9.12 23.22 -9.29
N ALA A 45 9.45 23.05 -10.55
CA ALA A 45 9.54 24.12 -11.54
C ALA A 45 8.29 24.28 -12.42
N LEU A 46 7.33 23.32 -12.41
CA LEU A 46 6.08 23.44 -13.18
C LEU A 46 5.03 24.16 -12.33
N GLY A 47 4.70 25.39 -12.69
CA GLY A 47 3.67 26.22 -12.05
C GLY A 47 2.30 25.52 -12.02
N GLY A 48 1.64 25.54 -10.86
CA GLY A 48 0.34 24.94 -10.59
C GLY A 48 0.32 24.35 -9.20
N ASP A 49 -0.87 24.25 -8.57
CA ASP A 49 -1.02 23.55 -7.30
C ASP A 49 -0.90 22.01 -7.48
N ALA A 50 -0.85 21.26 -6.38
CA ALA A 50 -0.66 19.80 -6.43
C ALA A 50 -1.84 19.11 -7.12
N ALA A 51 -3.06 19.61 -6.96
CA ALA A 51 -4.24 19.07 -7.60
C ALA A 51 -4.19 19.20 -9.13
N GLU A 52 -3.74 20.34 -9.64
CA GLU A 52 -3.59 20.55 -11.09
C GLU A 52 -2.50 19.64 -11.68
N ARG A 53 -1.44 19.36 -10.93
CA ARG A 53 -0.43 18.37 -11.35
C ARG A 53 -1.01 16.96 -11.36
N ALA A 54 -1.71 16.56 -10.30
CA ALA A 54 -2.36 15.24 -10.23
C ALA A 54 -3.40 15.05 -11.34
N TYR A 55 -4.16 16.10 -11.67
CA TYR A 55 -5.11 16.08 -12.79
C TYR A 55 -4.39 15.87 -14.14
N ARG A 56 -3.31 16.60 -14.43
CA ARG A 56 -2.52 16.41 -15.65
C ARG A 56 -1.86 15.03 -15.69
N ASP A 57 -1.32 14.58 -14.57
CA ASP A 57 -0.74 13.24 -14.45
C ASP A 57 -1.82 12.17 -14.73
N LEU A 58 -3.06 12.34 -14.26
CA LEU A 58 -4.15 11.40 -14.54
C LEU A 58 -4.49 11.33 -16.04
N LEU A 59 -4.45 12.44 -16.75
CA LEU A 59 -4.74 12.49 -18.18
C LEU A 59 -3.61 11.90 -19.05
N ASP A 60 -2.39 11.84 -18.55
CA ASP A 60 -1.25 11.23 -19.24
C ASP A 60 -1.23 9.71 -19.02
N HIS A 61 -1.52 8.94 -20.07
CA HIS A 61 -1.43 7.47 -20.07
C HIS A 61 -0.38 6.93 -21.04
N GLY A 62 0.55 7.78 -21.49
CA GLY A 62 1.67 7.40 -22.36
C GLY A 62 2.63 6.38 -21.72
N ALA A 63 3.51 5.82 -22.53
CA ALA A 63 4.46 4.78 -22.08
C ALA A 63 5.39 5.22 -20.93
N GLY A 64 5.64 6.53 -20.80
CA GLY A 64 6.44 7.15 -19.73
C GLY A 64 5.61 7.81 -18.64
N ALA A 65 4.29 7.60 -18.62
CA ALA A 65 3.42 8.21 -17.64
C ALA A 65 3.83 7.82 -16.20
N LYS A 66 3.77 8.78 -15.30
CA LYS A 66 4.07 8.56 -13.88
C LYS A 66 3.12 7.52 -13.30
N VAL A 67 3.63 6.61 -12.47
CA VAL A 67 2.80 5.80 -11.58
C VAL A 67 2.26 6.70 -10.46
N MET A 68 0.95 6.70 -10.27
CA MET A 68 0.27 7.50 -9.26
C MET A 68 -0.11 6.64 -8.06
N THR A 69 -0.01 7.21 -6.87
CA THR A 69 -0.44 6.58 -5.62
C THR A 69 -1.87 6.99 -5.29
N ALA A 70 -2.73 6.00 -5.04
CA ALA A 70 -4.07 6.18 -4.49
C ALA A 70 -4.13 5.63 -3.06
N ALA A 71 -4.35 6.50 -2.07
CA ALA A 71 -4.44 6.10 -0.67
C ALA A 71 -5.87 5.62 -0.35
N HIS A 72 -6.04 4.34 -0.06
CA HIS A 72 -7.30 3.68 0.26
C HIS A 72 -7.88 4.21 1.59
N ARG A 73 -9.05 4.85 1.53
CA ARG A 73 -9.73 5.53 2.66
C ARG A 73 -8.85 6.58 3.35
N GLY A 74 -7.86 7.14 2.63
CA GLY A 74 -6.84 8.02 3.17
C GLY A 74 -5.77 7.29 3.99
N GLN A 75 -5.01 8.02 4.82
CA GLN A 75 -3.99 7.42 5.70
C GLN A 75 -4.64 6.89 7.00
N TRP A 76 -5.39 5.80 6.88
CA TRP A 76 -6.16 5.23 7.99
C TRP A 76 -5.27 4.59 9.07
N ARG A 77 -4.02 4.27 8.78
CA ARG A 77 -3.07 3.74 9.79
C ARG A 77 -2.70 4.77 10.87
N GLN A 78 -2.88 6.07 10.58
CA GLN A 78 -2.55 7.18 11.47
C GLN A 78 -3.76 8.04 11.85
N ALA A 79 -4.94 7.73 11.31
CA ALA A 79 -6.19 8.44 11.57
C ALA A 79 -7.39 7.51 11.31
N PRO A 80 -8.61 7.82 11.75
CA PRO A 80 -9.79 7.07 11.34
C PRO A 80 -9.94 7.01 9.81
N GLU A 81 -10.31 5.85 9.26
CA GLU A 81 -10.63 5.71 7.83
C GLU A 81 -11.66 6.77 7.40
N ASN A 82 -11.58 7.22 6.15
CA ASN A 82 -12.51 8.19 5.57
C ASN A 82 -12.62 9.52 6.33
N SER A 83 -11.71 9.83 7.26
CA SER A 83 -11.70 11.09 8.01
C SER A 83 -10.96 12.19 7.27
N LEU A 84 -11.29 13.46 7.55
CA LEU A 84 -10.54 14.59 6.99
C LEU A 84 -9.06 14.58 7.38
N ARG A 85 -8.71 14.00 8.54
CA ARG A 85 -7.32 13.84 8.96
C ARG A 85 -6.61 12.80 8.10
N ALA A 86 -7.24 11.64 7.85
CA ALA A 86 -6.68 10.60 6.99
C ALA A 86 -6.43 11.14 5.56
N ILE A 87 -7.39 11.90 5.02
CA ILE A 87 -7.26 12.54 3.70
C ILE A 87 -6.09 13.53 3.66
N ARG A 88 -5.96 14.41 4.67
CA ARG A 88 -4.84 15.38 4.74
C ARG A 88 -3.48 14.69 4.88
N LEU A 89 -3.41 13.63 5.69
CA LEU A 89 -2.17 12.88 5.88
C LEU A 89 -1.74 12.16 4.60
N ALA A 90 -2.67 11.54 3.88
CA ALA A 90 -2.37 10.88 2.60
C ALA A 90 -1.76 11.85 1.59
N PHE A 91 -2.36 13.02 1.40
CA PHE A 91 -1.80 14.06 0.53
C PHE A 91 -0.45 14.59 1.03
N ALA A 92 -0.27 14.73 2.34
CA ALA A 92 1.00 15.18 2.93
C ALA A 92 2.13 14.16 2.74
N GLN A 93 1.80 12.88 2.62
CA GLN A 93 2.73 11.78 2.36
C GLN A 93 3.00 11.53 0.87
N GLY A 94 2.39 12.31 -0.01
CA GLY A 94 2.71 12.30 -1.44
C GLY A 94 1.65 11.67 -2.34
N ALA A 95 0.62 11.04 -1.80
CA ALA A 95 -0.45 10.47 -2.61
C ALA A 95 -1.10 11.53 -3.51
N GLU A 96 -1.24 11.24 -4.80
CA GLU A 96 -1.93 12.11 -5.75
C GLU A 96 -3.44 11.93 -5.71
N ILE A 97 -3.89 10.75 -5.30
CA ILE A 97 -5.30 10.37 -5.22
C ILE A 97 -5.58 9.88 -3.81
N VAL A 98 -6.71 10.26 -3.26
CA VAL A 98 -7.25 9.65 -2.04
C VAL A 98 -8.57 8.97 -2.41
N GLU A 99 -8.67 7.69 -2.15
CA GLU A 99 -9.95 6.99 -2.32
C GLU A 99 -10.79 7.21 -1.06
N VAL A 100 -12.09 7.41 -1.25
CA VAL A 100 -13.09 7.55 -0.18
C VAL A 100 -14.40 6.87 -0.56
N ASP A 101 -15.08 6.32 0.44
CA ASP A 101 -16.37 5.66 0.29
C ASP A 101 -17.51 6.65 0.52
N VAL A 102 -18.42 6.81 -0.45
CA VAL A 102 -19.52 7.77 -0.34
C VAL A 102 -20.84 7.05 -0.06
N ARG A 103 -21.58 7.54 0.94
CA ARG A 103 -22.94 7.10 1.30
C ARG A 103 -23.86 8.30 1.40
N LEU A 104 -25.17 8.07 1.19
CA LEU A 104 -26.20 9.08 1.44
C LEU A 104 -26.84 8.86 2.80
N THR A 105 -27.02 9.94 3.53
CA THR A 105 -27.89 9.98 4.71
C THR A 105 -29.36 9.95 4.28
N ARG A 106 -30.29 9.74 5.22
CA ARG A 106 -31.74 9.76 4.98
C ARG A 106 -32.22 11.06 4.32
N ASP A 107 -31.63 12.17 4.66
CA ASP A 107 -31.92 13.50 4.12
C ASP A 107 -31.05 13.86 2.90
N GLY A 108 -30.38 12.87 2.28
CA GLY A 108 -29.71 12.98 1.00
C GLY A 108 -28.35 13.68 1.03
N VAL A 109 -27.72 13.84 2.19
CA VAL A 109 -26.38 14.43 2.29
C VAL A 109 -25.32 13.37 2.03
N PRO A 110 -24.38 13.57 1.08
CA PRO A 110 -23.25 12.67 0.85
C PRO A 110 -22.23 12.78 2.01
N VAL A 111 -21.98 11.65 2.68
CA VAL A 111 -21.03 11.50 3.79
C VAL A 111 -20.01 10.41 3.48
N LEU A 112 -18.87 10.40 4.18
CA LEU A 112 -17.81 9.43 3.94
C LEU A 112 -17.90 8.29 4.94
N LEU A 113 -18.25 7.10 4.47
CA LEU A 113 -18.33 5.88 5.26
C LEU A 113 -18.31 4.63 4.37
N HIS A 114 -17.47 3.65 4.71
CA HIS A 114 -17.39 2.41 3.94
C HIS A 114 -18.63 1.54 4.08
N ASP A 115 -19.03 1.22 5.32
CA ASP A 115 -20.11 0.29 5.60
C ASP A 115 -21.48 0.94 5.36
N ALA A 116 -22.49 0.13 5.14
CA ALA A 116 -23.89 0.59 5.14
C ALA A 116 -24.38 0.99 6.54
N THR A 117 -23.63 0.62 7.60
CA THR A 117 -23.94 0.92 9.00
C THR A 117 -22.80 1.68 9.66
N VAL A 118 -23.10 2.51 10.64
CA VAL A 118 -22.11 3.33 11.35
C VAL A 118 -21.32 2.57 12.43
N GLY A 119 -21.75 1.35 12.83
CA GLY A 119 -21.31 0.72 14.09
C GLY A 119 -19.86 0.27 14.14
N ARG A 120 -19.22 -0.07 13.00
CA ARG A 120 -17.80 -0.49 12.99
C ARG A 120 -16.88 0.69 13.24
N THR A 121 -17.11 1.80 12.58
CA THR A 121 -16.19 2.94 12.56
C THR A 121 -16.59 4.08 13.48
N THR A 122 -17.70 3.98 14.22
CA THR A 122 -18.17 5.02 15.16
C THR A 122 -18.63 4.47 16.51
N ASP A 123 -18.94 5.37 17.41
CA ASP A 123 -19.59 5.09 18.70
C ASP A 123 -21.12 4.91 18.61
N GLY A 124 -21.72 5.02 17.42
CA GLY A 124 -23.14 4.85 17.18
C GLY A 124 -23.54 3.50 16.59
N THR A 125 -24.83 3.38 16.27
CA THR A 125 -25.43 2.21 15.61
C THR A 125 -26.45 2.66 14.58
N GLY A 126 -26.84 1.72 13.68
CA GLY A 126 -27.85 1.97 12.66
C GLY A 126 -27.27 2.07 11.25
N ARG A 127 -28.15 2.11 10.25
CA ARG A 127 -27.80 2.27 8.84
C ARG A 127 -27.68 3.76 8.51
N VAL A 128 -26.68 4.11 7.70
CA VAL A 128 -26.49 5.51 7.27
C VAL A 128 -27.73 6.07 6.58
N ALA A 129 -28.37 5.24 5.71
CA ALA A 129 -29.55 5.65 4.97
C ALA A 129 -30.82 5.88 5.85
N ASP A 130 -30.80 5.42 7.10
CA ASP A 130 -31.90 5.62 8.06
C ASP A 130 -31.65 6.81 9.00
N LEU A 131 -30.44 7.36 8.98
CA LEU A 131 -30.01 8.49 9.83
C LEU A 131 -29.97 9.79 9.03
N THR A 132 -30.41 10.90 9.63
CA THR A 132 -30.18 12.24 9.08
C THR A 132 -28.71 12.64 9.21
N TYR A 133 -28.30 13.63 8.43
CA TYR A 133 -26.94 14.18 8.57
C TYR A 133 -26.66 14.69 10.00
N ALA A 134 -27.63 15.30 10.65
CA ALA A 134 -27.48 15.78 12.03
C ALA A 134 -27.17 14.62 13.00
N GLU A 135 -27.84 13.48 12.86
CA GLU A 135 -27.58 12.26 13.64
C GLU A 135 -26.22 11.66 13.32
N VAL A 136 -25.87 11.54 12.05
CA VAL A 136 -24.55 11.03 11.59
C VAL A 136 -23.41 11.95 12.09
N ARG A 137 -23.60 13.26 12.01
CA ARG A 137 -22.60 14.25 12.44
C ARG A 137 -22.38 14.26 13.97
N ALA A 138 -23.33 13.79 14.75
CA ALA A 138 -23.19 13.66 16.21
C ALA A 138 -22.21 12.54 16.60
N LEU A 139 -22.03 11.52 15.75
CA LEU A 139 -21.20 10.35 16.01
C LEU A 139 -19.71 10.70 15.95
N ARG A 140 -18.91 9.98 16.75
CA ARG A 140 -17.45 10.10 16.78
C ARG A 140 -16.80 8.88 16.14
N LEU A 141 -15.81 9.14 15.31
CA LEU A 141 -15.05 8.09 14.62
C LEU A 141 -14.13 7.33 15.59
N ARG A 142 -13.95 6.05 15.31
CA ARG A 142 -12.96 5.20 15.95
C ARG A 142 -11.64 5.23 15.17
N GLU A 143 -10.55 4.96 15.84
CA GLU A 143 -9.21 4.89 15.21
C GLU A 143 -9.12 3.82 14.13
N GLY A 144 -8.25 4.07 13.14
CA GLY A 144 -7.92 3.14 12.07
C GLY A 144 -9.16 2.69 11.30
N LEU A 145 -9.24 1.41 11.04
CA LEU A 145 -10.40 0.75 10.40
C LEU A 145 -11.57 0.50 11.37
N GLY A 146 -11.54 1.05 12.58
CA GLY A 146 -12.59 0.89 13.56
C GLY A 146 -12.60 -0.47 14.26
N GLY A 147 -13.80 -0.94 14.60
CA GLY A 147 -14.02 -2.15 15.41
C GLY A 147 -14.31 -1.82 16.87
N ARG A 148 -14.88 -2.78 17.61
CA ARG A 148 -15.34 -2.55 18.98
C ARG A 148 -14.25 -2.12 19.96
N GLN A 149 -13.03 -2.53 19.71
CA GLN A 149 -11.87 -2.24 20.58
C GLN A 149 -11.09 -0.99 20.18
N ALA A 150 -11.33 -0.47 18.97
CA ALA A 150 -10.68 0.76 18.53
C ALA A 150 -11.16 1.95 19.37
N ALA A 151 -10.23 2.77 19.83
CA ALA A 151 -10.53 3.93 20.64
C ALA A 151 -11.42 4.92 19.88
N VAL A 152 -12.38 5.50 20.58
CA VAL A 152 -13.21 6.59 20.05
C VAL A 152 -12.40 7.88 20.06
N THR A 153 -12.36 8.56 18.93
CA THR A 153 -11.61 9.82 18.75
C THR A 153 -12.53 11.05 18.90
N GLY A 154 -11.95 12.24 18.86
CA GLY A 154 -12.73 13.48 18.73
C GLY A 154 -13.20 13.79 17.30
N GLN A 155 -12.84 12.97 16.32
CA GLN A 155 -13.19 13.18 14.92
C GLN A 155 -14.60 12.67 14.60
N ARG A 156 -15.23 13.25 13.59
CA ARG A 156 -16.60 12.96 13.18
C ARG A 156 -16.63 12.53 11.71
N ILE A 157 -17.69 11.83 11.30
CA ILE A 157 -17.93 11.49 9.90
C ILE A 157 -18.01 12.79 9.10
N PRO A 158 -17.15 12.99 8.08
CA PRO A 158 -17.20 14.20 7.26
C PRO A 158 -18.25 14.06 6.14
N THR A 159 -18.72 15.20 5.67
CA THR A 159 -19.41 15.26 4.37
C THR A 159 -18.43 15.15 3.22
N LEU A 160 -18.91 14.71 2.05
CA LEU A 160 -18.12 14.77 0.83
C LEU A 160 -17.66 16.21 0.53
N ALA A 161 -18.51 17.21 0.73
CA ALA A 161 -18.15 18.61 0.53
C ALA A 161 -16.96 19.08 1.38
N GLU A 162 -16.86 18.62 2.64
CA GLU A 162 -15.71 18.90 3.50
C GLU A 162 -14.43 18.25 2.96
N ALA A 163 -14.52 16.99 2.47
CA ALA A 163 -13.40 16.28 1.88
C ALA A 163 -12.92 16.93 0.57
N MET A 164 -13.84 17.28 -0.32
CA MET A 164 -13.53 17.92 -1.60
C MET A 164 -12.86 19.29 -1.41
N ARG A 165 -13.28 20.07 -0.40
CA ARG A 165 -12.56 21.31 -0.05
C ARG A 165 -11.13 21.06 0.42
N VAL A 166 -10.86 19.94 1.11
CA VAL A 166 -9.49 19.55 1.47
C VAL A 166 -8.68 19.19 0.23
N ALA A 167 -9.26 18.44 -0.71
CA ALA A 167 -8.60 17.98 -1.92
C ALA A 167 -8.33 19.10 -2.95
N ARG A 168 -9.11 20.16 -2.94
CA ARG A 168 -9.20 21.21 -3.97
C ARG A 168 -7.85 21.69 -4.53
N THR A 169 -6.83 21.82 -3.68
CA THR A 169 -5.48 22.25 -4.06
C THR A 169 -4.41 21.17 -3.86
N ARG A 170 -4.81 19.97 -3.38
CA ARG A 170 -3.87 18.93 -2.97
C ARG A 170 -3.80 17.74 -3.90
N GLY A 171 -4.92 17.30 -4.48
CA GLY A 171 -4.96 16.13 -5.34
C GLY A 171 -6.36 15.75 -5.77
N LEU A 172 -6.52 14.50 -6.18
CA LEU A 172 -7.76 13.93 -6.68
C LEU A 172 -8.43 13.08 -5.58
N VAL A 173 -9.74 12.86 -5.74
CA VAL A 173 -10.51 11.99 -4.85
C VAL A 173 -11.23 10.94 -5.71
N ASN A 174 -10.93 9.67 -5.50
CA ASN A 174 -11.69 8.56 -6.06
C ASN A 174 -12.93 8.32 -5.20
N LEU A 175 -14.10 8.32 -5.83
CA LEU A 175 -15.42 8.34 -5.20
C LEU A 175 -16.05 6.94 -5.23
N ASP A 176 -15.52 6.04 -4.38
CA ASP A 176 -16.02 4.66 -4.32
C ASP A 176 -17.42 4.59 -3.70
N LYS A 177 -18.17 3.53 -4.05
CA LYS A 177 -19.56 3.29 -3.62
C LYS A 177 -20.54 4.44 -3.94
N GLY A 178 -20.06 5.45 -4.69
CA GLY A 178 -20.80 6.69 -4.95
C GLY A 178 -21.69 6.65 -6.18
N TRP A 179 -21.61 5.62 -7.05
CA TRP A 179 -22.30 5.66 -8.36
C TRP A 179 -23.81 5.87 -8.27
N GLU A 180 -24.47 5.21 -7.34
CA GLU A 180 -25.92 5.36 -7.12
C GLU A 180 -26.29 6.76 -6.58
N ALA A 181 -25.32 7.46 -6.02
CA ALA A 181 -25.46 8.82 -5.51
C ALA A 181 -24.84 9.88 -6.45
N ARG A 182 -24.48 9.51 -7.69
CA ARG A 182 -23.68 10.35 -8.62
C ARG A 182 -24.23 11.74 -8.85
N ASP A 183 -25.57 11.91 -8.89
CA ASP A 183 -26.17 13.24 -9.08
C ASP A 183 -26.02 14.13 -7.85
N ALA A 184 -26.07 13.55 -6.64
CA ALA A 184 -25.80 14.28 -5.40
C ALA A 184 -24.31 14.61 -5.28
N ILE A 185 -23.44 13.68 -5.66
CA ILE A 185 -21.99 13.88 -5.71
C ILE A 185 -21.64 14.98 -6.70
N TRP A 186 -22.19 14.94 -7.92
CA TRP A 186 -21.95 15.96 -8.93
C TRP A 186 -22.27 17.36 -8.43
N ARG A 187 -23.44 17.55 -7.81
CA ARG A 187 -23.80 18.84 -7.18
C ARG A 187 -22.77 19.30 -6.16
N VAL A 188 -22.25 18.38 -5.32
CA VAL A 188 -21.18 18.72 -4.37
C VAL A 188 -19.91 19.17 -5.10
N LEU A 189 -19.53 18.50 -6.20
CA LEU A 189 -18.33 18.87 -6.97
C LEU A 189 -18.49 20.27 -7.60
N GLU A 190 -19.66 20.60 -8.12
CA GLU A 190 -19.96 21.93 -8.66
C GLU A 190 -19.95 23.00 -7.57
N GLU A 191 -20.66 22.78 -6.46
CA GLU A 191 -20.75 23.71 -5.32
C GLU A 191 -19.38 23.99 -4.66
N THR A 192 -18.48 22.99 -4.66
CA THR A 192 -17.14 23.14 -4.08
C THR A 192 -16.11 23.63 -5.09
N GLY A 193 -16.45 23.71 -6.39
CA GLY A 193 -15.53 24.03 -7.47
C GLY A 193 -14.43 22.97 -7.65
N THR A 194 -14.79 21.67 -7.48
CA THR A 194 -13.85 20.55 -7.49
C THR A 194 -14.18 19.47 -8.51
N VAL A 195 -14.87 19.85 -9.61
CA VAL A 195 -15.20 18.90 -10.70
C VAL A 195 -13.96 18.15 -11.21
N ARG A 196 -12.83 18.83 -11.37
CA ARG A 196 -11.56 18.22 -11.81
C ARG A 196 -10.84 17.40 -10.73
N ASN A 197 -11.32 17.42 -9.49
CA ASN A 197 -10.73 16.65 -8.41
C ASN A 197 -11.47 15.32 -8.15
N GLY A 198 -12.73 15.20 -8.56
CA GLY A 198 -13.57 14.02 -8.31
C GLY A 198 -13.47 12.99 -9.44
N LEU A 199 -13.04 11.78 -9.14
CA LEU A 199 -12.98 10.64 -10.06
C LEU A 199 -14.11 9.67 -9.69
N PHE A 200 -15.18 9.64 -10.47
CA PHE A 200 -16.24 8.67 -10.32
C PHE A 200 -15.74 7.26 -10.65
N LYS A 201 -16.28 6.26 -9.97
CA LYS A 201 -15.93 4.86 -10.17
C LYS A 201 -17.16 3.97 -10.17
N SER A 202 -17.28 3.06 -11.13
CA SER A 202 -18.30 2.01 -11.11
C SER A 202 -17.98 0.86 -12.07
N ARG A 203 -18.81 -0.20 -11.99
CA ARG A 203 -18.98 -1.25 -12.99
C ARG A 203 -20.36 -1.20 -13.66
N ALA A 204 -20.96 -0.03 -13.68
CA ALA A 204 -22.27 0.17 -14.28
C ALA A 204 -22.24 -0.12 -15.79
N PRO A 205 -23.39 -0.45 -16.41
CA PRO A 205 -23.47 -0.61 -17.86
C PRO A 205 -22.92 0.61 -18.61
N VAL A 206 -22.12 0.37 -19.64
CA VAL A 206 -21.43 1.44 -20.38
C VAL A 206 -22.42 2.48 -20.95
N SER A 207 -23.62 2.06 -21.37
CA SER A 207 -24.67 2.97 -21.84
C SER A 207 -25.10 3.97 -20.75
N GLU A 208 -25.20 3.53 -19.49
CA GLU A 208 -25.51 4.39 -18.35
C GLU A 208 -24.38 5.38 -18.07
N VAL A 209 -23.13 4.88 -18.06
CA VAL A 209 -21.93 5.70 -17.89
C VAL A 209 -21.83 6.78 -18.96
N ARG A 210 -21.97 6.40 -20.24
CA ARG A 210 -21.94 7.35 -21.38
C ARG A 210 -23.04 8.41 -21.27
N SER A 211 -24.23 8.02 -20.86
CA SER A 211 -25.35 8.97 -20.63
C SER A 211 -25.02 9.97 -19.53
N PHE A 212 -24.45 9.51 -18.42
CA PHE A 212 -24.02 10.38 -17.33
C PHE A 212 -22.92 11.35 -17.78
N LEU A 213 -21.86 10.85 -18.42
CA LEU A 213 -20.74 11.68 -18.89
C LEU A 213 -21.16 12.71 -19.94
N ALA A 214 -22.11 12.38 -20.82
CA ALA A 214 -22.65 13.31 -21.81
C ALA A 214 -23.42 14.48 -21.15
N GLY A 215 -24.08 14.23 -20.02
CA GLY A 215 -24.79 15.25 -19.24
C GLY A 215 -23.89 16.06 -18.31
N HIS A 216 -22.65 15.60 -18.06
CA HIS A 216 -21.75 16.15 -17.05
C HIS A 216 -20.35 16.42 -17.63
N PRO A 217 -20.19 17.43 -18.48
CA PRO A 217 -18.91 17.75 -19.13
C PRO A 217 -17.80 17.99 -18.11
N GLY A 218 -16.67 17.28 -18.28
CA GLY A 218 -15.52 17.36 -17.37
C GLY A 218 -15.56 16.39 -16.20
N ALA A 219 -16.59 15.56 -16.06
CA ALA A 219 -16.60 14.45 -15.11
C ALA A 219 -15.49 13.45 -15.45
N LEU A 220 -14.68 13.08 -14.45
CA LEU A 220 -13.65 12.05 -14.56
C LEU A 220 -14.25 10.70 -14.18
N TYR A 221 -13.88 9.64 -14.89
CA TYR A 221 -14.45 8.32 -14.68
C TYR A 221 -13.42 7.20 -14.77
N ALA A 222 -13.52 6.27 -13.82
CA ALA A 222 -12.81 4.99 -13.77
C ALA A 222 -13.80 3.83 -13.93
N HIS A 223 -13.55 2.93 -14.88
CA HIS A 223 -14.36 1.74 -15.09
C HIS A 223 -13.74 0.54 -14.37
N VAL A 224 -14.50 -0.10 -13.48
CA VAL A 224 -14.06 -1.33 -12.78
C VAL A 224 -14.27 -2.52 -13.69
N VAL A 225 -13.20 -3.29 -13.93
CA VAL A 225 -13.16 -4.42 -14.85
C VAL A 225 -12.68 -5.68 -14.12
N ASP A 226 -13.41 -6.76 -14.26
CA ASP A 226 -13.04 -8.11 -13.86
C ASP A 226 -13.49 -9.12 -14.93
N ASP A 227 -13.26 -10.41 -14.74
CA ASP A 227 -13.64 -11.45 -15.70
C ASP A 227 -15.14 -11.47 -16.02
N THR A 228 -15.98 -10.98 -15.12
CA THR A 228 -17.45 -11.01 -15.29
C THR A 228 -17.95 -9.94 -16.26
N ASN A 229 -17.17 -8.86 -16.45
CA ASN A 229 -17.53 -7.75 -17.32
C ASN A 229 -16.42 -7.33 -18.31
N ALA A 230 -15.40 -8.15 -18.52
CA ALA A 230 -14.26 -7.84 -19.39
C ALA A 230 -14.66 -7.37 -20.81
N ALA A 231 -15.78 -7.88 -21.35
CA ALA A 231 -16.29 -7.48 -22.65
C ALA A 231 -16.82 -6.04 -22.69
N SER A 232 -17.21 -5.45 -21.55
CA SER A 232 -17.75 -4.09 -21.48
C SER A 232 -16.77 -3.01 -21.95
N VAL A 233 -15.47 -3.30 -21.94
CA VAL A 233 -14.44 -2.34 -22.39
C VAL A 233 -14.59 -1.99 -23.87
N GLU A 234 -15.11 -2.91 -24.69
CA GLU A 234 -15.36 -2.68 -26.12
C GLU A 234 -16.56 -1.76 -26.39
N GLU A 235 -17.51 -1.72 -25.46
CA GLU A 235 -18.72 -0.90 -25.58
C GLU A 235 -18.43 0.60 -25.48
N PHE A 236 -17.26 0.99 -24.93
CA PHE A 236 -16.82 2.38 -24.90
C PHE A 236 -16.47 2.92 -26.30
N GLY A 237 -16.06 2.05 -27.24
CA GLY A 237 -15.72 2.41 -28.60
C GLY A 237 -14.62 3.48 -28.66
N ASP A 238 -14.94 4.62 -29.27
CA ASP A 238 -14.04 5.77 -29.47
C ASP A 238 -13.93 6.73 -28.27
N ALA A 239 -14.68 6.47 -27.19
CA ALA A 239 -14.70 7.30 -25.97
C ALA A 239 -14.38 6.47 -24.73
N PRO A 240 -13.14 5.93 -24.61
CA PRO A 240 -12.74 5.13 -23.47
C PRO A 240 -12.73 5.93 -22.16
N PRO A 241 -12.89 5.26 -21.00
CA PRO A 241 -12.73 5.92 -19.72
C PRO A 241 -11.25 6.31 -19.50
N LEU A 242 -11.01 7.30 -18.63
CA LEU A 242 -9.66 7.74 -18.30
C LEU A 242 -8.85 6.64 -17.57
N VAL A 243 -9.55 5.81 -16.82
CA VAL A 243 -8.97 4.78 -15.95
C VAL A 243 -9.75 3.48 -16.05
N TYR A 244 -9.05 2.38 -16.14
CA TYR A 244 -9.57 1.02 -15.95
C TYR A 244 -9.03 0.47 -14.62
N GLU A 245 -9.91 0.27 -13.64
CA GLU A 245 -9.56 -0.44 -12.40
C GLU A 245 -9.74 -1.94 -12.65
N VAL A 246 -8.63 -2.66 -12.75
CA VAL A 246 -8.63 -4.08 -13.11
C VAL A 246 -8.48 -4.93 -11.85
N LEU A 247 -9.45 -5.83 -11.64
CA LEU A 247 -9.51 -6.73 -10.50
C LEU A 247 -9.36 -8.18 -10.98
N PHE A 248 -8.39 -8.89 -10.43
CA PHE A 248 -8.17 -10.31 -10.71
C PHE A 248 -7.71 -11.05 -9.44
N ALA A 249 -8.30 -12.19 -9.18
CA ALA A 249 -8.01 -12.99 -8.00
C ALA A 249 -6.80 -13.90 -8.21
N THR A 250 -6.58 -14.35 -9.46
CA THR A 250 -5.51 -15.24 -9.85
C THR A 250 -4.83 -14.76 -11.13
N VAL A 251 -3.64 -15.28 -11.42
CA VAL A 251 -2.89 -14.96 -12.65
C VAL A 251 -3.51 -15.59 -13.90
N GLU A 252 -4.42 -16.55 -13.71
CA GLU A 252 -5.17 -17.24 -14.77
C GLU A 252 -6.43 -16.49 -15.20
N ASP A 253 -6.84 -15.46 -14.47
CA ASP A 253 -8.01 -14.64 -14.81
C ASP A 253 -7.77 -13.95 -16.16
N ALA A 254 -8.80 -13.92 -17.02
CA ALA A 254 -8.66 -13.40 -18.39
C ALA A 254 -8.28 -11.91 -18.43
N VAL A 255 -8.70 -11.11 -17.44
CA VAL A 255 -8.33 -9.70 -17.33
C VAL A 255 -6.88 -9.49 -16.88
N ALA A 256 -6.19 -10.52 -16.35
CA ALA A 256 -4.77 -10.49 -16.06
C ALA A 256 -3.88 -10.71 -17.30
N ASP A 257 -4.47 -11.10 -18.45
CA ASP A 257 -3.74 -11.35 -19.68
C ASP A 257 -2.99 -10.12 -20.19
N ALA A 258 -1.73 -10.33 -20.58
CA ALA A 258 -0.85 -9.24 -21.01
C ALA A 258 -1.34 -8.53 -22.29
N ALA A 259 -2.04 -9.21 -23.21
CA ALA A 259 -2.58 -8.57 -24.41
C ALA A 259 -3.82 -7.74 -24.06
N PHE A 260 -4.67 -8.25 -23.16
CA PHE A 260 -5.81 -7.51 -22.63
C PHE A 260 -5.35 -6.21 -21.96
N LEU A 261 -4.41 -6.29 -21.03
CA LEU A 261 -3.89 -5.12 -20.30
C LEU A 261 -3.19 -4.11 -21.21
N ARG A 262 -2.40 -4.57 -22.20
CA ARG A 262 -1.79 -3.68 -23.19
C ARG A 262 -2.84 -2.90 -23.99
N ARG A 263 -3.96 -3.54 -24.35
CA ARG A 263 -5.06 -2.89 -25.05
C ARG A 263 -5.70 -1.80 -24.18
N LEU A 264 -6.02 -2.10 -22.93
CA LEU A 264 -6.56 -1.10 -22.00
C LEU A 264 -5.61 0.07 -21.80
N ARG A 265 -4.30 -0.22 -21.63
CA ARG A 265 -3.26 0.80 -21.42
C ARG A 265 -3.13 1.75 -22.62
N SER A 266 -3.43 1.31 -23.84
CA SER A 266 -3.42 2.18 -25.02
C SER A 266 -4.58 3.18 -25.02
N ALA A 267 -5.63 2.94 -24.23
CA ALA A 267 -6.85 3.73 -24.17
C ALA A 267 -6.99 4.56 -22.89
N GLY A 268 -6.33 4.15 -21.80
CA GLY A 268 -6.43 4.81 -20.50
C GLY A 268 -5.39 4.30 -19.50
N ARG A 269 -5.46 4.80 -18.27
CA ARG A 269 -4.61 4.32 -17.17
C ARG A 269 -5.08 2.96 -16.65
N ILE A 270 -4.14 2.14 -16.21
CA ILE A 270 -4.42 0.90 -15.49
C ILE A 270 -4.29 1.17 -13.99
N TRP A 271 -5.38 0.95 -13.28
CA TRP A 271 -5.45 1.02 -11.84
C TRP A 271 -5.50 -0.38 -11.26
N MET A 272 -4.61 -0.68 -10.31
CA MET A 272 -4.58 -1.96 -9.59
C MET A 272 -4.55 -1.73 -8.09
N ASN A 273 -5.08 -2.70 -7.34
CA ASN A 273 -5.28 -2.62 -5.91
C ASN A 273 -4.34 -3.59 -5.20
N SER A 274 -3.45 -3.06 -4.35
CA SER A 274 -2.50 -3.86 -3.57
C SER A 274 -2.91 -4.08 -2.10
N MET A 275 -4.16 -3.74 -1.71
CA MET A 275 -4.61 -3.80 -0.33
C MET A 275 -5.00 -5.19 0.16
N ALA A 276 -5.33 -6.13 -0.75
CA ALA A 276 -5.81 -7.46 -0.38
C ALA A 276 -5.54 -8.50 -1.47
N ASP A 277 -5.41 -9.76 -1.07
CA ASP A 277 -5.02 -10.91 -1.91
C ASP A 277 -5.86 -11.09 -3.18
N GLY A 278 -7.17 -10.99 -3.06
CA GLY A 278 -8.12 -11.25 -4.15
C GLY A 278 -8.29 -10.09 -5.15
N LEU A 279 -7.52 -9.02 -5.05
CA LEU A 279 -7.68 -7.83 -5.90
C LEU A 279 -6.67 -7.76 -7.05
N ALA A 280 -5.48 -8.38 -6.87
CA ALA A 280 -4.42 -8.41 -7.88
C ALA A 280 -3.53 -9.65 -7.71
N ALA A 281 -4.10 -10.86 -7.71
CA ALA A 281 -3.41 -12.15 -7.62
C ALA A 281 -2.34 -12.20 -6.50
N ARG A 282 -2.68 -11.73 -5.30
CA ARG A 282 -1.79 -11.70 -4.12
C ARG A 282 -0.58 -10.77 -4.24
N HIS A 283 -0.53 -9.88 -5.22
CA HIS A 283 0.46 -8.82 -5.29
C HIS A 283 0.08 -7.68 -4.33
N THR A 284 0.25 -7.95 -3.02
CA THR A 284 -0.23 -7.05 -1.96
C THR A 284 0.83 -6.05 -1.50
N ASP A 285 0.38 -5.06 -0.72
CA ASP A 285 1.26 -4.12 -0.01
C ASP A 285 2.22 -4.88 0.90
N GLU A 286 1.71 -5.86 1.65
CA GLU A 286 2.50 -6.66 2.58
C GLU A 286 3.58 -7.46 1.84
N ALA A 287 3.23 -8.11 0.73
CA ALA A 287 4.20 -8.78 -0.12
C ALA A 287 5.26 -7.82 -0.67
N SER A 288 4.85 -6.59 -1.01
CA SER A 288 5.74 -5.54 -1.54
C SER A 288 6.69 -4.99 -0.48
N LEU A 289 6.26 -4.90 0.77
CA LEU A 289 7.09 -4.45 1.89
C LEU A 289 8.19 -5.47 2.24
N ILE A 290 7.96 -6.75 1.94
CA ILE A 290 8.98 -7.82 2.08
C ILE A 290 9.93 -7.76 0.88
N ASP A 291 9.35 -7.80 -0.33
CA ASP A 291 10.07 -7.74 -1.61
C ASP A 291 9.17 -7.06 -2.66
N PRO A 292 9.56 -5.91 -3.22
CA PRO A 292 8.79 -5.24 -4.27
C PRO A 292 8.46 -6.12 -5.47
N ALA A 293 9.33 -7.07 -5.80
CA ALA A 293 9.11 -7.99 -6.91
C ALA A 293 7.90 -8.91 -6.69
N ARG A 294 7.44 -9.07 -5.44
CA ARG A 294 6.26 -9.87 -5.09
C ARG A 294 4.95 -9.07 -5.14
N GLY A 295 5.02 -7.76 -5.33
CA GLY A 295 3.87 -6.88 -5.34
C GLY A 295 4.04 -5.70 -6.28
N TRP A 296 4.33 -4.50 -5.78
CA TRP A 296 4.31 -3.24 -6.54
C TRP A 296 5.16 -3.26 -7.81
N ALA A 297 6.38 -3.83 -7.77
CA ALA A 297 7.24 -3.92 -8.94
C ALA A 297 6.61 -4.78 -10.04
N THR A 298 5.99 -5.90 -9.66
CA THR A 298 5.28 -6.78 -10.60
C THR A 298 4.02 -6.11 -11.14
N LEU A 299 3.22 -5.46 -10.30
CA LEU A 299 2.04 -4.72 -10.75
C LEU A 299 2.41 -3.64 -11.78
N ILE A 300 3.48 -2.89 -11.53
CA ILE A 300 3.96 -1.85 -12.44
C ILE A 300 4.62 -2.44 -13.69
N GLY A 301 5.59 -3.33 -13.52
CA GLY A 301 6.46 -3.81 -14.59
C GLY A 301 5.81 -4.86 -15.47
N THR A 302 5.09 -5.82 -14.88
CA THR A 302 4.48 -6.94 -15.60
C THR A 302 3.06 -6.61 -16.07
N TYR A 303 2.23 -6.11 -15.16
CA TYR A 303 0.82 -5.82 -15.45
C TYR A 303 0.59 -4.40 -15.96
N GLY A 304 1.57 -3.51 -15.86
CA GLY A 304 1.51 -2.17 -16.41
C GLY A 304 0.64 -1.20 -15.62
N ALA A 305 0.49 -1.43 -14.31
CA ALA A 305 -0.21 -0.52 -13.43
C ALA A 305 0.40 0.89 -13.50
N SER A 306 -0.42 1.89 -13.70
CA SER A 306 -0.05 3.30 -13.69
C SER A 306 -0.79 4.10 -12.61
N VAL A 307 -1.70 3.45 -11.88
CA VAL A 307 -2.25 3.87 -10.59
C VAL A 307 -2.22 2.65 -9.67
N LEU A 308 -1.66 2.80 -8.48
CA LEU A 308 -1.69 1.78 -7.44
C LEU A 308 -2.50 2.29 -6.24
N GLN A 309 -3.56 1.57 -5.89
CA GLN A 309 -4.28 1.81 -4.65
C GLN A 309 -3.68 0.95 -3.54
N THR A 310 -3.38 1.59 -2.43
CA THR A 310 -2.58 1.02 -1.35
C THR A 310 -3.09 1.45 0.03
N ASP A 311 -2.91 0.59 1.01
CA ASP A 311 -3.05 0.90 2.44
C ASP A 311 -1.75 1.49 3.04
N ASN A 312 -0.67 1.57 2.24
CA ASN A 312 0.67 2.00 2.66
C ASN A 312 1.23 3.11 1.75
N ALA A 313 0.46 4.21 1.58
CA ALA A 313 0.81 5.28 0.63
C ALA A 313 2.22 5.85 0.83
N GLU A 314 2.67 6.06 2.08
CA GLU A 314 4.02 6.55 2.39
C GLU A 314 5.12 5.58 1.93
N ALA A 315 4.90 4.28 2.13
CA ALA A 315 5.86 3.26 1.71
C ALA A 315 5.87 3.10 0.18
N LEU A 316 4.72 3.15 -0.47
CA LEU A 316 4.64 3.14 -1.93
C LEU A 316 5.33 4.38 -2.55
N GLU A 317 5.10 5.57 -2.01
CA GLU A 317 5.78 6.80 -2.47
C GLU A 317 7.30 6.69 -2.29
N THR A 318 7.76 6.11 -1.18
CA THR A 318 9.18 5.83 -0.96
C THR A 318 9.71 4.87 -2.03
N TYR A 319 8.97 3.79 -2.32
CA TYR A 319 9.34 2.84 -3.37
C TYR A 319 9.41 3.51 -4.75
N LEU A 320 8.41 4.29 -5.12
CA LEU A 320 8.37 4.98 -6.42
C LEU A 320 9.52 6.00 -6.57
N ALA A 321 9.96 6.59 -5.46
CA ALA A 321 11.08 7.54 -5.46
C ALA A 321 12.47 6.88 -5.50
N THR A 322 12.62 5.68 -4.91
CA THR A 322 13.94 5.09 -4.63
C THR A 322 14.15 3.71 -5.26
N GLY A 323 13.09 3.05 -5.72
CA GLY A 323 13.11 1.65 -6.17
C GLY A 323 13.22 0.63 -5.02
N ALA A 324 13.21 1.08 -3.77
CA ALA A 324 13.29 0.22 -2.59
C ALA A 324 11.95 0.21 -1.84
N ALA A 325 11.34 -0.96 -1.71
CA ALA A 325 10.15 -1.11 -0.87
C ALA A 325 10.53 -0.95 0.58
N GLY A 326 9.82 -0.03 1.22
CA GLY A 326 9.89 0.10 2.66
C GLY A 326 11.31 0.30 3.15
N THR A 327 11.97 1.39 2.79
CA THR A 327 13.00 1.87 3.67
C THR A 327 12.33 2.12 5.01
N VAL A 328 12.76 1.34 5.99
CA VAL A 328 12.64 1.73 7.40
C VAL A 328 12.87 3.25 7.43
N PRO A 329 11.98 4.10 7.94
CA PRO A 329 12.14 5.54 7.91
C PRO A 329 13.55 5.94 8.32
N PRO A 330 14.20 6.94 7.73
CA PRO A 330 15.60 7.25 8.02
C PRO A 330 15.85 7.32 9.52
N GLY A 331 16.69 6.38 10.03
CA GLY A 331 16.98 6.23 11.45
C GLY A 331 16.00 5.35 12.23
N ALA A 332 15.00 4.76 11.61
CA ALA A 332 14.21 3.71 12.23
C ALA A 332 14.93 2.36 12.18
N VAL A 333 14.56 1.45 13.09
CA VAL A 333 15.14 0.12 13.21
C VAL A 333 14.00 -0.90 13.15
N ARG A 334 14.19 -1.94 12.35
CA ARG A 334 13.26 -3.06 12.28
C ARG A 334 13.95 -4.34 12.74
N VAL A 335 13.24 -5.14 13.51
CA VAL A 335 13.69 -6.47 13.93
C VAL A 335 12.57 -7.47 13.66
N GLN A 336 12.89 -8.55 12.94
CA GLN A 336 11.93 -9.59 12.57
C GLN A 336 11.47 -10.36 13.81
N GLY A 337 10.22 -10.83 13.81
CA GLY A 337 9.64 -11.57 14.93
C GLY A 337 10.48 -12.82 15.28
N GLU A 338 10.87 -13.57 14.26
CA GLU A 338 11.74 -14.73 14.37
C GLU A 338 13.22 -14.37 14.64
N GLY A 339 13.57 -13.08 14.56
CA GLY A 339 14.91 -12.54 14.85
C GLY A 339 15.17 -12.26 16.33
N PHE A 340 14.51 -12.97 17.26
CA PHE A 340 14.79 -12.82 18.69
C PHE A 340 16.23 -13.22 19.03
N ALA A 341 16.74 -12.71 20.17
CA ALA A 341 18.13 -12.87 20.58
C ALA A 341 18.51 -14.34 20.74
N PRO A 342 19.76 -14.73 20.51
CA PRO A 342 20.24 -16.07 20.84
C PRO A 342 20.36 -16.25 22.37
N GLY A 343 20.28 -17.47 22.86
CA GLY A 343 20.49 -17.77 24.29
C GLY A 343 19.62 -18.91 24.84
N GLY A 344 18.54 -19.24 24.14
CA GLY A 344 17.64 -20.32 24.47
C GLY A 344 16.59 -19.99 25.53
N GLU A 345 15.84 -21.02 25.91
CA GLU A 345 14.73 -20.96 26.86
C GLU A 345 15.15 -20.33 28.19
N GLY A 346 14.35 -19.43 28.73
CA GLY A 346 14.59 -18.71 29.98
C GLY A 346 15.64 -17.61 29.92
N ILE A 347 16.37 -17.44 28.80
CA ILE A 347 17.39 -16.39 28.59
C ILE A 347 16.92 -15.37 27.54
N SER A 348 16.67 -15.83 26.34
CA SER A 348 16.28 -14.97 25.20
C SER A 348 14.81 -15.12 24.86
N TYR A 349 14.18 -16.20 25.23
CA TYR A 349 12.73 -16.40 25.09
C TYR A 349 12.21 -17.29 26.22
N HIS A 350 10.89 -17.35 26.34
CA HIS A 350 10.15 -18.35 27.10
C HIS A 350 8.95 -18.78 26.25
N ASP A 351 8.90 -20.09 26.01
CA ASP A 351 7.78 -20.74 25.33
C ASP A 351 7.12 -21.74 26.31
N THR A 352 5.79 -21.82 26.26
CA THR A 352 5.02 -22.67 27.19
C THR A 352 4.90 -24.11 26.73
N ASP A 353 5.31 -24.42 25.53
CA ASP A 353 5.40 -25.79 25.01
C ASP A 353 6.77 -26.05 24.34
N THR A 354 7.05 -27.30 24.04
CA THR A 354 8.37 -27.70 23.54
C THR A 354 8.36 -27.94 22.04
N GLY A 355 9.40 -27.42 21.37
CA GLY A 355 9.67 -27.60 19.96
C GLY A 355 8.82 -26.71 19.09
N ASN A 356 9.42 -26.15 18.05
CA ASN A 356 8.71 -25.36 17.05
C ASN A 356 7.61 -26.22 16.36
N ARG A 357 6.37 -25.86 16.53
CA ARG A 357 5.18 -26.48 15.92
C ARG A 357 4.66 -25.71 14.71
N GLY A 358 5.32 -24.63 14.35
CA GLY A 358 5.06 -23.90 13.13
C GLY A 358 5.59 -24.64 11.90
N ASP A 359 5.20 -24.20 10.72
CA ASP A 359 5.62 -24.71 9.42
C ASP A 359 6.68 -23.81 8.74
N GLY A 360 7.07 -22.74 9.41
CA GLY A 360 8.09 -21.81 8.95
C GLY A 360 9.51 -22.24 9.30
N PRO A 361 10.51 -21.53 8.78
CA PRO A 361 11.93 -21.82 9.01
C PRO A 361 12.36 -21.37 10.41
N GLY A 362 11.99 -22.14 11.42
CA GLY A 362 12.44 -21.92 12.82
C GLY A 362 13.92 -22.26 13.00
N ARG A 363 14.52 -21.78 14.11
CA ARG A 363 15.90 -22.12 14.46
C ARG A 363 15.95 -23.51 15.08
N PRO A 364 16.87 -24.38 14.64
CA PRO A 364 16.98 -25.74 15.18
C PRO A 364 17.24 -25.75 16.69
N GLY A 365 16.44 -26.51 17.42
CA GLY A 365 16.61 -26.70 18.88
C GLY A 365 16.03 -25.58 19.73
N GLU A 366 15.26 -24.67 19.16
CA GLU A 366 14.48 -23.65 19.87
C GLU A 366 12.99 -24.00 19.85
N ASP A 367 12.27 -23.57 20.89
CA ASP A 367 10.87 -23.96 21.11
C ASP A 367 9.88 -22.98 20.43
N VAL A 368 10.30 -21.75 20.13
CA VAL A 368 9.45 -20.69 19.57
C VAL A 368 8.80 -21.12 18.26
N ASP A 369 7.48 -21.04 18.22
CA ASP A 369 6.69 -21.38 17.04
C ASP A 369 6.84 -20.33 15.94
N VAL A 370 7.40 -20.74 14.81
CA VAL A 370 7.58 -19.90 13.61
C VAL A 370 6.78 -20.49 12.46
N CYS A 371 5.91 -19.68 11.86
CA CYS A 371 5.04 -20.08 10.76
C CYS A 371 5.41 -19.36 9.47
N ASP A 372 5.26 -20.03 8.33
CA ASP A 372 5.15 -19.36 7.03
C ASP A 372 3.70 -18.94 6.82
N GLN A 373 3.49 -17.65 6.78
CA GLN A 373 2.17 -17.04 6.60
C GLN A 373 2.11 -16.36 5.23
N ASP A 374 1.89 -17.18 4.19
CA ASP A 374 1.86 -16.72 2.80
C ASP A 374 3.16 -16.03 2.37
N GLY A 375 4.30 -16.59 2.85
CA GLY A 375 5.65 -16.11 2.57
C GLY A 375 6.14 -15.00 3.51
N ALA A 376 5.37 -14.60 4.51
CA ALA A 376 5.88 -13.87 5.67
C ALA A 376 6.24 -14.86 6.77
N VAL A 377 7.50 -14.87 7.18
CA VAL A 377 7.95 -15.66 8.34
C VAL A 377 7.56 -14.90 9.60
N ALA A 378 6.80 -15.52 10.48
CA ALA A 378 6.25 -14.85 11.65
C ALA A 378 6.26 -15.74 12.87
N VAL A 379 6.45 -15.19 14.06
CA VAL A 379 6.16 -15.89 15.32
C VAL A 379 4.66 -16.07 15.42
N CYS A 380 4.24 -17.29 15.66
CA CYS A 380 2.85 -17.72 15.66
C CYS A 380 2.53 -18.55 16.90
N ARG A 381 1.26 -18.99 17.04
CA ARG A 381 0.78 -19.88 18.12
C ARG A 381 1.13 -19.42 19.54
N MET A 382 1.50 -18.16 19.70
CA MET A 382 1.89 -17.57 20.98
C MET A 382 0.81 -17.77 22.06
N ARG A 383 1.24 -17.96 23.30
CA ARG A 383 0.38 -18.15 24.47
C ARG A 383 0.68 -17.17 25.60
N GLY A 384 -0.26 -17.07 26.53
CA GLY A 384 -0.05 -16.27 27.73
C GLY A 384 1.18 -16.73 28.53
N SER A 385 1.91 -15.81 29.12
CA SER A 385 3.19 -15.95 29.84
C SER A 385 4.44 -16.01 28.96
N GLU A 386 4.31 -16.26 27.67
CA GLU A 386 5.46 -16.30 26.76
C GLU A 386 6.09 -14.92 26.54
N TRP A 387 7.37 -14.92 26.20
CA TRP A 387 8.10 -13.71 25.90
C TRP A 387 9.29 -13.95 24.98
N LEU A 388 9.65 -12.90 24.25
CA LEU A 388 10.79 -12.84 23.32
C LEU A 388 11.62 -11.61 23.63
N THR A 389 12.94 -11.74 23.58
CA THR A 389 13.89 -10.64 23.72
C THR A 389 14.59 -10.40 22.38
N TYR A 390 14.73 -9.17 21.99
CA TYR A 390 15.35 -8.73 20.74
C TYR A 390 16.54 -7.83 21.04
N GLU A 391 17.60 -7.95 20.25
CA GLU A 391 18.68 -6.98 20.22
C GLU A 391 18.38 -5.93 19.13
N VAL A 392 18.32 -4.67 19.53
CA VAL A 392 18.08 -3.55 18.62
C VAL A 392 19.21 -2.53 18.77
N SER A 393 19.71 -1.99 17.65
CA SER A 393 20.72 -0.94 17.68
C SER A 393 20.20 0.31 17.02
N VAL A 394 20.01 1.39 17.78
CA VAL A 394 19.51 2.65 17.26
C VAL A 394 20.64 3.55 16.76
N PRO A 395 20.50 4.16 15.56
CA PRO A 395 21.58 4.90 14.92
C PRO A 395 21.87 6.28 15.54
N ARG A 396 20.94 6.80 16.35
CA ARG A 396 21.07 8.10 17.03
C ARG A 396 20.28 8.10 18.33
N SER A 397 20.72 8.92 19.30
CA SER A 397 19.95 9.15 20.52
C SER A 397 18.68 9.96 20.19
N GLY A 398 17.56 9.62 20.82
CA GLY A 398 16.30 10.28 20.59
C GLY A 398 15.09 9.52 21.12
N ARG A 399 13.90 10.10 20.93
CA ARG A 399 12.62 9.42 21.21
C ARG A 399 12.28 8.50 20.04
N TYR A 400 11.92 7.26 20.36
CA TYR A 400 11.46 6.28 19.39
C TYR A 400 10.04 5.83 19.72
N ALA A 401 9.17 5.85 18.73
CA ALA A 401 7.86 5.20 18.78
C ALA A 401 8.01 3.74 18.33
N VAL A 402 7.29 2.83 18.98
CA VAL A 402 7.33 1.40 18.63
C VAL A 402 6.03 1.01 17.96
N ALA A 403 6.14 0.27 16.87
CA ALA A 403 5.04 -0.39 16.18
C ALA A 403 5.33 -1.89 16.05
N ALA A 404 4.29 -2.71 16.00
CA ALA A 404 4.38 -4.13 15.71
C ALA A 404 3.57 -4.45 14.44
N ARG A 405 4.17 -5.21 13.52
CA ARG A 405 3.43 -5.75 12.38
C ARG A 405 2.86 -7.10 12.76
N VAL A 406 1.53 -7.16 12.87
CA VAL A 406 0.80 -8.29 13.44
C VAL A 406 -0.35 -8.71 12.54
N ALA A 407 -0.79 -9.97 12.67
CA ALA A 407 -1.94 -10.51 11.94
C ALA A 407 -2.85 -11.31 12.87
N SER A 408 -4.16 -11.09 12.77
CA SER A 408 -5.18 -11.87 13.47
C SER A 408 -6.57 -11.71 12.87
N PRO A 409 -7.36 -12.78 12.72
CA PRO A 409 -8.78 -12.71 12.36
C PRO A 409 -9.71 -12.44 13.56
N TYR A 410 -9.18 -12.30 14.78
CA TYR A 410 -9.98 -12.25 16.01
C TYR A 410 -10.06 -10.85 16.63
N ALA A 411 -11.13 -10.62 17.39
CA ALA A 411 -11.32 -9.46 18.26
C ALA A 411 -12.07 -9.90 19.52
N PRO A 412 -11.39 -9.97 20.68
CA PRO A 412 -9.97 -9.66 20.92
C PRO A 412 -9.02 -10.68 20.28
N ALA A 413 -7.88 -10.20 19.78
CA ALA A 413 -6.82 -11.04 19.25
C ALA A 413 -5.81 -11.43 20.33
N GLY A 414 -5.55 -10.54 21.26
CA GLY A 414 -4.60 -10.68 22.35
C GLY A 414 -3.99 -9.36 22.77
N THR A 415 -3.01 -9.43 23.67
CA THR A 415 -2.25 -8.28 24.16
C THR A 415 -0.79 -8.63 24.32
N TYR A 416 0.09 -7.65 24.17
CA TYR A 416 1.51 -7.75 24.49
C TYR A 416 1.97 -6.53 25.29
N ARG A 417 3.14 -6.65 25.95
CA ARG A 417 3.83 -5.56 26.63
C ARG A 417 5.25 -5.45 26.13
N LEU A 418 5.80 -4.24 26.18
CA LEU A 418 7.17 -3.95 25.77
C LEU A 418 7.98 -3.45 26.96
N ALA A 419 9.21 -3.95 27.09
CA ALA A 419 10.20 -3.47 28.04
C ALA A 419 11.54 -3.24 27.32
N PHE A 420 12.29 -2.22 27.74
CA PHE A 420 13.61 -1.91 27.22
C PHE A 420 14.66 -2.07 28.31
N ASP A 421 15.82 -2.63 27.94
CA ASP A 421 17.03 -2.70 28.79
C ASP A 421 16.78 -3.28 30.18
N GLY A 422 16.01 -4.37 30.25
CA GLY A 422 15.64 -5.04 31.49
C GLY A 422 14.68 -4.25 32.39
N GLY A 423 14.12 -3.17 31.89
CA GLY A 423 13.14 -2.35 32.63
C GLY A 423 11.79 -3.05 32.82
N VAL A 424 10.91 -2.40 33.56
CA VAL A 424 9.54 -2.91 33.84
C VAL A 424 8.71 -2.87 32.54
N PRO A 425 7.97 -3.96 32.24
CA PRO A 425 7.03 -3.97 31.12
C PRO A 425 6.00 -2.85 31.21
N GLY A 426 5.75 -2.20 30.08
CA GLY A 426 4.77 -1.11 29.97
C GLY A 426 3.31 -1.59 30.07
N VAL A 427 2.38 -0.69 29.75
CA VAL A 427 0.95 -1.02 29.69
C VAL A 427 0.68 -2.05 28.60
N PRO A 428 -0.41 -2.87 28.72
CA PRO A 428 -0.78 -3.82 27.67
C PRO A 428 -1.15 -3.09 26.38
N VAL A 429 -0.64 -3.61 25.28
CA VAL A 429 -0.98 -3.17 23.92
C VAL A 429 -1.92 -4.20 23.30
N ALA A 430 -3.13 -3.79 22.97
CA ALA A 430 -4.10 -4.68 22.35
C ALA A 430 -3.76 -4.91 20.85
N VAL A 431 -3.74 -6.18 20.43
CA VAL A 431 -3.64 -6.56 19.03
C VAL A 431 -5.02 -6.45 18.38
N ARG A 432 -5.09 -5.76 17.24
CA ARG A 432 -6.32 -5.51 16.49
C ARG A 432 -6.58 -6.63 15.49
N ASN A 433 -7.87 -6.86 15.18
CA ASN A 433 -8.24 -7.72 14.08
C ASN A 433 -7.74 -7.14 12.76
N THR A 434 -7.05 -7.97 11.98
CA THR A 434 -6.50 -7.63 10.66
C THR A 434 -7.15 -8.46 9.55
N THR A 435 -8.25 -9.16 9.86
CA THR A 435 -9.06 -10.01 8.96
C THR A 435 -8.52 -11.40 8.66
N GLY A 436 -7.27 -11.72 9.00
CA GLY A 436 -6.68 -13.05 8.75
C GLY A 436 -5.37 -13.25 9.48
N HIS A 437 -4.92 -14.51 9.59
CA HIS A 437 -3.63 -14.86 10.19
C HIS A 437 -2.43 -14.49 9.31
N SER A 438 -2.62 -14.28 8.02
CA SER A 438 -1.63 -13.79 7.06
C SER A 438 -1.88 -12.34 6.63
N ALA A 439 -2.97 -11.72 7.07
CA ALA A 439 -3.30 -10.32 6.78
C ALA A 439 -2.56 -9.38 7.75
N PHE A 440 -1.26 -9.23 7.56
CA PHE A 440 -0.43 -8.42 8.46
C PHE A 440 -0.68 -6.93 8.33
N ALA A 441 -0.75 -6.23 9.47
CA ALA A 441 -0.85 -4.78 9.55
C ALA A 441 0.13 -4.21 10.57
N LEU A 442 0.80 -3.11 10.23
CA LEU A 442 1.64 -2.37 11.18
C LEU A 442 0.75 -1.58 12.14
N GLN A 443 0.82 -1.93 13.43
CA GLN A 443 0.04 -1.31 14.49
C GLN A 443 0.94 -0.52 15.44
N PRO A 444 0.74 0.80 15.58
CA PRO A 444 1.41 1.57 16.62
C PRO A 444 1.08 1.02 18.01
N SER A 445 2.10 0.78 18.82
CA SER A 445 1.92 0.28 20.19
C SER A 445 1.49 1.37 21.18
N GLY A 446 1.61 2.64 20.80
CA GLY A 446 1.49 3.76 21.72
C GLY A 446 2.71 3.93 22.66
N VAL A 447 3.67 3.01 22.60
CA VAL A 447 4.90 3.08 23.40
C VAL A 447 5.89 4.04 22.74
N MET A 448 6.35 5.03 23.49
CA MET A 448 7.46 5.89 23.13
C MET A 448 8.57 5.81 24.18
N ARG A 449 9.82 5.63 23.75
CA ARG A 449 10.98 5.51 24.62
C ARG A 449 12.11 6.41 24.14
N TRP A 450 12.80 7.08 25.09
CA TRP A 450 14.10 7.67 24.81
C TRP A 450 15.13 6.53 24.79
N LEU A 451 15.91 6.44 23.70
CA LEU A 451 17.00 5.49 23.55
C LEU A 451 18.27 6.27 23.19
N ASP A 452 19.38 5.90 23.80
CA ASP A 452 20.69 6.43 23.42
C ASP A 452 21.21 5.70 22.17
N ARG A 453 22.06 6.36 21.40
CA ARG A 453 22.70 5.71 20.24
C ARG A 453 23.42 4.44 20.67
N GLY A 454 23.14 3.33 20.00
CA GLY A 454 23.82 2.06 20.22
C GLY A 454 22.87 0.90 20.51
N PRO A 455 23.37 -0.19 21.06
CA PRO A 455 22.62 -1.41 21.31
C PRO A 455 21.67 -1.27 22.52
N HIS A 456 20.48 -1.84 22.38
CA HIS A 456 19.46 -1.97 23.41
C HIS A 456 18.84 -3.35 23.35
N THR A 457 18.24 -3.78 24.45
CA THR A 457 17.37 -4.97 24.47
C THR A 457 15.91 -4.53 24.48
N LEU A 458 15.09 -5.19 23.64
CA LEU A 458 13.65 -5.00 23.60
C LEU A 458 12.97 -6.32 23.90
N ARG A 459 12.21 -6.38 25.00
CA ARG A 459 11.44 -7.57 25.36
C ARG A 459 9.97 -7.37 25.07
N LEU A 460 9.38 -8.27 24.30
CA LEU A 460 7.96 -8.44 24.11
C LEU A 460 7.48 -9.56 25.02
N SER A 461 6.46 -9.32 25.85
CA SER A 461 5.90 -10.33 26.75
C SER A 461 4.38 -10.37 26.65
N LEU A 462 3.80 -11.55 26.85
CA LEU A 462 2.38 -11.83 26.75
C LEU A 462 1.78 -11.99 28.15
N ASP A 463 0.64 -11.35 28.39
CA ASP A 463 -0.03 -11.45 29.69
C ASP A 463 -0.53 -12.88 29.93
N ALA A 464 -0.23 -13.44 31.10
CA ALA A 464 -0.49 -14.84 31.45
C ALA A 464 -1.96 -15.28 31.30
N ASN A 465 -2.88 -14.36 31.56
CA ASN A 465 -4.33 -14.65 31.56
C ASN A 465 -5.05 -14.08 30.31
N ALA A 466 -4.31 -13.53 29.33
CA ALA A 466 -4.90 -13.00 28.13
C ALA A 466 -4.97 -14.07 27.03
N TYR A 467 -6.11 -14.16 26.36
CA TYR A 467 -6.22 -14.93 25.13
C TYR A 467 -5.25 -14.37 24.10
N GLN A 468 -4.48 -15.26 23.47
CA GLN A 468 -3.51 -14.91 22.43
C GLN A 468 -3.85 -15.72 21.18
N ASN A 469 -4.12 -15.05 20.08
CA ASN A 469 -4.33 -15.69 18.78
C ASN A 469 -4.01 -14.70 17.65
N TRP A 470 -2.73 -14.41 17.53
CA TRP A 470 -2.18 -13.48 16.56
C TRP A 470 -0.75 -13.86 16.20
N ASN A 471 -0.27 -13.38 15.09
CA ASN A 471 1.09 -13.61 14.60
C ASN A 471 1.88 -12.31 14.62
N LEU A 472 3.18 -12.39 14.91
CA LEU A 472 4.13 -11.28 14.90
C LEU A 472 5.14 -11.46 13.76
N ASP A 473 5.11 -10.54 12.79
CA ASP A 473 6.09 -10.51 11.71
C ASP A 473 7.35 -9.72 12.10
N TYR A 474 7.18 -8.47 12.55
CA TYR A 474 8.32 -7.67 13.06
C TYR A 474 7.90 -6.58 14.05
N LEU A 475 8.92 -6.09 14.77
CA LEU A 475 8.84 -4.85 15.55
C LEU A 475 9.60 -3.74 14.81
N GLN A 476 9.08 -2.51 14.83
CA GLN A 476 9.68 -1.35 14.22
C GLN A 476 9.78 -0.20 15.22
N LEU A 477 10.97 0.36 15.37
CA LEU A 477 11.25 1.53 16.19
C LEU A 477 11.47 2.72 15.26
N GLU A 478 10.62 3.74 15.35
CA GLU A 478 10.68 4.94 14.52
C GLU A 478 11.12 6.14 15.34
N PRO A 479 12.15 6.90 14.88
CA PRO A 479 12.54 8.11 15.57
C PRO A 479 11.42 9.15 15.47
N VAL A 480 11.03 9.70 16.62
CA VAL A 480 10.07 10.79 16.70
C VAL A 480 10.82 12.09 16.47
N THR A 481 10.61 12.74 15.33
CA THR A 481 11.07 14.10 15.09
C THR A 481 10.20 15.04 15.93
N GLY A 482 10.78 15.73 16.88
CA GLY A 482 10.14 16.75 17.70
C GLY A 482 9.73 17.99 16.92
#